data_b86a4272264c1d50b114a17996ea3617
#
_entry.id   b86a4272264c1d50b114a17996ea3617
#
_cell.length_a   1.000
_cell.length_b   1.000
_cell.length_c   1.000
_cell.angle_alpha   90.00
_cell.angle_beta   90.00
_cell.angle_gamma   90.00
#
_symmetry.space_group_name_H-M   'P 1'
#
loop_
_entity.id
_entity.type
_entity.pdbx_description
1 polymer ?
#
loop_
_entity_poly.entity_id
_entity_poly.type
_entity_poly.pdbx_seq_one_letter_code
_entity_poly.pdbx_strand_id
1 'polypeptide(L)'
;MPVAKAIPFGLQHILAMFVSNLAPITLIAASAQPALTQAQIAILLQNAMFVAGIATLVQLYPVWKIGSRLPVVMGVSFTFVTVLCTVAANYGYPAVIGAVIIGGLMEGTLGLLAKYWRKIITPVVAASVVTAIGFSLFTVGARSFGGGYNDDFGLSLIHISEPT
;
A
#
# COMPACT_ATOMS: atom_id res chain seq x y z
N MET A 1 -8.95 25.93 -14.76
CA MET A 1 -7.59 25.62 -15.23
C MET A 1 -7.68 25.22 -16.70
N PRO A 2 -6.84 25.71 -17.63
CA PRO A 2 -6.91 25.29 -19.03
C PRO A 2 -6.55 23.81 -19.16
N VAL A 3 -7.27 23.09 -20.02
CA VAL A 3 -7.13 21.62 -20.22
C VAL A 3 -5.69 21.23 -20.52
N ALA A 4 -4.98 22.04 -21.30
CA ALA A 4 -3.57 21.80 -21.64
C ALA A 4 -2.63 21.72 -20.42
N LYS A 5 -2.97 22.40 -19.31
CA LYS A 5 -2.21 22.30 -18.04
C LYS A 5 -2.71 21.15 -17.16
N ALA A 6 -3.98 20.76 -17.27
CA ALA A 6 -4.55 19.68 -16.47
C ALA A 6 -4.02 18.30 -16.89
N ILE A 7 -3.75 18.09 -18.19
CA ILE A 7 -3.27 16.82 -18.73
C ILE A 7 -1.92 16.38 -18.13
N PRO A 8 -0.85 17.22 -18.12
CA PRO A 8 0.43 16.83 -17.53
C PRO A 8 0.32 16.51 -16.03
N PHE A 9 -0.46 17.30 -15.28
CA PHE A 9 -0.67 17.03 -13.85
C PHE A 9 -1.46 15.73 -13.62
N GLY A 10 -2.48 15.46 -14.43
CA GLY A 10 -3.20 14.18 -14.37
C GLY A 10 -2.30 12.99 -14.67
N LEU A 11 -1.46 13.08 -15.70
CA LEU A 11 -0.51 12.04 -16.05
C LEU A 11 0.51 11.81 -14.93
N GLN A 12 1.04 12.87 -14.32
CA GLN A 12 1.93 12.79 -13.17
C GLN A 12 1.29 12.05 -11.99
N HIS A 13 0.01 12.33 -11.70
CA HIS A 13 -0.72 11.65 -10.64
C HIS A 13 -0.91 10.16 -10.94
N ILE A 14 -1.23 9.79 -12.18
CA ILE A 14 -1.35 8.39 -12.60
C ILE A 14 -0.02 7.65 -12.43
N LEU A 15 1.09 8.24 -12.87
CA LEU A 15 2.42 7.64 -12.75
C LEU A 15 2.82 7.47 -11.27
N ALA A 16 2.60 8.48 -10.44
CA ALA A 16 2.88 8.42 -9.01
C ALA A 16 2.04 7.33 -8.31
N MET A 17 0.75 7.23 -8.65
CA MET A 17 -0.15 6.20 -8.12
C MET A 17 0.29 4.80 -8.55
N PHE A 18 0.71 4.63 -9.80
CA PHE A 18 1.16 3.33 -10.31
C PHE A 18 2.30 2.78 -9.45
N VAL A 19 3.34 3.58 -9.25
CA VAL A 19 4.51 3.18 -8.45
C VAL A 19 4.14 2.92 -6.99
N SER A 20 3.30 3.79 -6.40
CA SER A 20 2.90 3.64 -4.99
C SER A 20 2.03 2.41 -4.72
N ASN A 21 1.27 1.93 -5.70
CA ASN A 21 0.50 0.70 -5.58
C ASN A 21 1.33 -0.57 -5.86
N LEU A 22 2.32 -0.46 -6.75
CA LEU A 22 3.16 -1.58 -7.13
C LEU A 22 3.94 -2.12 -5.92
N ALA A 23 4.58 -1.26 -5.15
CA ALA A 23 5.48 -1.64 -4.07
C ALA A 23 4.80 -2.45 -2.95
N PRO A 24 3.66 -2.04 -2.36
CA PRO A 24 2.99 -2.84 -1.32
C PRO A 24 2.59 -4.23 -1.80
N ILE A 25 2.06 -4.32 -3.02
CA ILE A 25 1.57 -5.58 -3.56
C ILE A 25 2.71 -6.55 -3.82
N THR A 26 3.80 -6.08 -4.42
CA THR A 26 4.98 -6.92 -4.67
C THR A 26 5.64 -7.40 -3.39
N LEU A 27 5.70 -6.55 -2.35
CA LEU A 27 6.23 -6.92 -1.04
C LEU A 27 5.39 -8.00 -0.36
N ILE A 28 4.07 -7.86 -0.34
CA ILE A 28 3.16 -8.85 0.25
C ILE A 28 3.22 -10.15 -0.54
N ALA A 29 3.24 -10.08 -1.88
CA ALA A 29 3.33 -11.24 -2.75
C ALA A 29 4.67 -12.00 -2.58
N ALA A 30 5.79 -11.28 -2.42
CA ALA A 30 7.10 -11.86 -2.16
C ALA A 30 7.20 -12.52 -0.77
N SER A 31 6.41 -12.07 0.19
CA SER A 31 6.36 -12.64 1.55
C SER A 31 5.47 -13.88 1.64
N ALA A 32 4.65 -14.17 0.63
CA ALA A 32 3.63 -15.22 0.70
C ALA A 32 4.26 -16.63 0.65
N GLN A 33 3.71 -17.52 1.50
CA GLN A 33 4.01 -18.95 1.50
C GLN A 33 2.72 -19.74 1.23
N PRO A 34 2.66 -20.60 0.18
CA PRO A 34 3.68 -20.81 -0.85
C PRO A 34 3.87 -19.58 -1.76
N ALA A 35 5.05 -19.49 -2.39
CA ALA A 35 5.38 -18.39 -3.27
C ALA A 35 4.40 -18.27 -4.45
N LEU A 36 3.99 -17.03 -4.74
CA LEU A 36 3.10 -16.75 -5.86
C LEU A 36 3.87 -16.77 -7.19
N THR A 37 3.22 -17.29 -8.23
CA THR A 37 3.76 -17.24 -9.59
C THR A 37 3.74 -15.82 -10.14
N GLN A 38 4.61 -15.51 -11.09
CA GLN A 38 4.64 -14.19 -11.74
C GLN A 38 3.31 -13.83 -12.40
N ALA A 39 2.60 -14.81 -12.96
CA ALA A 39 1.28 -14.62 -13.53
C ALA A 39 0.24 -14.20 -12.48
N GLN A 40 0.27 -14.80 -11.30
CA GLN A 40 -0.60 -14.42 -10.19
C GLN A 40 -0.29 -13.00 -9.70
N ILE A 41 0.98 -12.64 -9.56
CA ILE A 41 1.39 -11.29 -9.16
C ILE A 41 0.91 -10.25 -10.17
N ALA A 42 1.01 -10.54 -11.47
CA ALA A 42 0.52 -9.65 -12.53
C ALA A 42 -1.01 -9.44 -12.43
N ILE A 43 -1.78 -10.49 -12.19
CA ILE A 43 -3.24 -10.40 -11.99
C ILE A 43 -3.57 -9.57 -10.75
N LEU A 44 -2.84 -9.76 -9.65
CA LEU A 44 -3.04 -8.98 -8.43
C LEU A 44 -2.79 -7.49 -8.64
N LEU A 45 -1.72 -7.14 -9.37
CA LEU A 45 -1.41 -5.76 -9.72
C LEU A 45 -2.50 -5.15 -10.61
N GLN A 46 -2.97 -5.88 -11.62
CA GLN A 46 -4.09 -5.44 -12.47
C GLN A 46 -5.35 -5.15 -11.66
N ASN A 47 -5.74 -6.09 -10.79
CA ASN A 47 -6.94 -5.94 -9.96
C ASN A 47 -6.81 -4.76 -9.00
N ALA A 48 -5.66 -4.59 -8.37
CA ALA A 48 -5.43 -3.48 -7.46
C ALA A 48 -5.49 -2.12 -8.17
N MET A 49 -4.92 -2.01 -9.37
CA MET A 49 -4.98 -0.79 -10.17
C MET A 49 -6.41 -0.48 -10.61
N PHE A 50 -7.18 -1.50 -11.00
CA PHE A 50 -8.58 -1.34 -11.38
C PHE A 50 -9.43 -0.86 -10.20
N VAL A 51 -9.30 -1.50 -9.05
CA VAL A 51 -10.02 -1.12 -7.81
C VAL A 51 -9.60 0.29 -7.35
N ALA A 52 -8.32 0.64 -7.41
CA ALA A 52 -7.82 1.97 -7.08
C ALA A 52 -8.44 3.05 -7.99
N GLY A 53 -8.59 2.75 -9.28
CA GLY A 53 -9.29 3.63 -10.23
C GLY A 53 -10.76 3.84 -9.86
N ILE A 54 -11.50 2.78 -9.57
CA ILE A 54 -12.90 2.87 -9.11
C ILE A 54 -13.00 3.66 -7.80
N ALA A 55 -12.15 3.35 -6.81
CA ALA A 55 -12.13 4.04 -5.53
C ALA A 55 -11.84 5.54 -5.70
N THR A 56 -10.94 5.91 -6.60
CA THR A 56 -10.64 7.30 -6.94
C THR A 56 -11.85 8.00 -7.58
N LEU A 57 -12.60 7.32 -8.46
CA LEU A 57 -13.83 7.87 -9.04
C LEU A 57 -14.90 8.09 -7.97
N VAL A 58 -15.08 7.15 -7.05
CA VAL A 58 -16.02 7.30 -5.92
C VAL A 58 -15.59 8.44 -4.99
N GLN A 59 -14.28 8.64 -4.82
CA GLN A 59 -13.75 9.76 -4.03
C GLN A 59 -14.05 11.11 -4.67
N LEU A 60 -13.93 11.22 -6.00
CA LEU A 60 -14.22 12.43 -6.78
C LEU A 60 -15.73 12.70 -6.91
N TYR A 61 -16.49 11.63 -7.21
CA TYR A 61 -17.93 11.66 -7.40
C TYR A 61 -18.62 10.88 -6.27
N PRO A 62 -18.88 11.52 -5.13
CA PRO A 62 -19.39 10.81 -3.97
C PRO A 62 -20.68 10.06 -4.27
N VAL A 63 -20.70 8.81 -3.84
CA VAL A 63 -21.90 7.99 -3.86
C VAL A 63 -22.48 7.97 -2.44
N TRP A 64 -23.64 8.58 -2.28
CA TRP A 64 -24.35 8.72 -1.00
C TRP A 64 -23.50 9.43 0.08
N LYS A 65 -22.95 8.72 1.06
CA LYS A 65 -22.10 9.26 2.14
C LYS A 65 -20.61 8.92 1.98
N ILE A 66 -20.24 8.28 0.89
CA ILE A 66 -18.87 7.81 0.61
C ILE A 66 -18.25 8.75 -0.44
N GLY A 67 -17.07 9.24 -0.15
CA GLY A 67 -16.35 10.20 -0.99
C GLY A 67 -16.35 11.61 -0.42
N SER A 68 -15.27 12.33 -0.63
CA SER A 68 -15.05 13.68 -0.05
C SER A 68 -15.07 14.81 -1.08
N ARG A 69 -15.23 14.50 -2.38
CA ARG A 69 -15.08 15.46 -3.51
C ARG A 69 -13.69 16.09 -3.59
N LEU A 70 -12.70 15.45 -3.01
CA LEU A 70 -11.31 15.90 -3.11
C LEU A 70 -10.60 15.13 -4.22
N PRO A 71 -9.72 15.79 -4.99
CA PRO A 71 -8.91 15.14 -6.03
C PRO A 71 -7.76 14.34 -5.39
N VAL A 72 -8.10 13.35 -4.57
CA VAL A 72 -7.18 12.43 -3.91
C VAL A 72 -7.23 11.10 -4.63
N VAL A 73 -6.09 10.64 -5.10
CA VAL A 73 -5.95 9.34 -5.72
C VAL A 73 -5.92 8.28 -4.62
N MET A 74 -6.83 7.30 -4.74
CA MET A 74 -6.91 6.18 -3.80
C MET A 74 -5.97 5.06 -4.24
N GLY A 75 -5.34 4.39 -3.28
CA GLY A 75 -4.41 3.32 -3.55
C GLY A 75 -4.23 2.38 -2.36
N VAL A 76 -3.30 1.44 -2.50
CA VAL A 76 -2.97 0.50 -1.43
C VAL A 76 -2.21 1.23 -0.32
N SER A 77 -2.64 1.03 0.92
CA SER A 77 -2.02 1.66 2.08
C SER A 77 -0.75 0.95 2.52
N PHE A 78 0.34 1.70 2.68
CA PHE A 78 1.57 1.19 3.29
C PHE A 78 1.43 0.84 4.78
N THR A 79 0.43 1.40 5.46
CA THR A 79 0.20 1.19 6.90
C THR A 79 0.09 -0.28 7.28
N PHE A 80 -0.53 -1.08 6.41
CA PHE A 80 -0.80 -2.50 6.68
C PHE A 80 0.23 -3.45 6.07
N VAL A 81 1.20 -2.97 5.30
CA VAL A 81 2.15 -3.82 4.57
C VAL A 81 2.88 -4.77 5.51
N THR A 82 3.43 -4.26 6.61
CA THR A 82 4.19 -5.08 7.56
C THR A 82 3.34 -6.21 8.16
N VAL A 83 2.11 -5.90 8.55
CA VAL A 83 1.18 -6.88 9.11
C VAL A 83 0.76 -7.89 8.05
N LEU A 84 0.42 -7.43 6.85
CA LEU A 84 0.01 -8.30 5.75
C LEU A 84 1.15 -9.19 5.24
N CYS A 85 2.40 -8.72 5.25
CA CYS A 85 3.57 -9.56 4.99
C CYS A 85 3.70 -10.69 6.02
N THR A 86 3.46 -10.40 7.30
CA THR A 86 3.47 -11.42 8.36
C THR A 86 2.34 -12.44 8.18
N VAL A 87 1.14 -11.99 7.83
CA VAL A 87 0.01 -12.88 7.52
C VAL A 87 0.30 -13.72 6.29
N ALA A 88 0.86 -13.13 5.24
CA ALA A 88 1.23 -13.82 4.01
C ALA A 88 2.27 -14.92 4.26
N ALA A 89 3.26 -14.66 5.09
CA ALA A 89 4.32 -15.59 5.42
C ALA A 89 3.84 -16.78 6.26
N ASN A 90 2.93 -16.55 7.22
CA ASN A 90 2.48 -17.59 8.15
C ASN A 90 1.25 -18.38 7.67
N TYR A 91 0.35 -17.73 6.93
CA TYR A 91 -0.96 -18.29 6.58
C TYR A 91 -1.24 -18.31 5.07
N GLY A 92 -0.32 -17.80 4.27
CA GLY A 92 -0.44 -17.73 2.83
C GLY A 92 -1.30 -16.56 2.32
N TYR A 93 -1.29 -16.37 1.01
CA TYR A 93 -1.98 -15.25 0.36
C TYR A 93 -3.52 -15.25 0.52
N PRO A 94 -4.23 -16.41 0.52
CA PRO A 94 -5.68 -16.41 0.78
C PRO A 94 -6.07 -15.80 2.13
N ALA A 95 -5.25 -15.96 3.15
CA ALA A 95 -5.47 -15.34 4.46
C ALA A 95 -5.31 -13.81 4.42
N VAL A 96 -4.42 -13.30 3.57
CA VAL A 96 -4.27 -11.85 3.32
C VAL A 96 -5.57 -11.27 2.76
N ILE A 97 -6.19 -11.94 1.79
CA ILE A 97 -7.48 -11.50 1.22
C ILE A 97 -8.56 -11.46 2.31
N GLY A 98 -8.65 -12.52 3.14
CA GLY A 98 -9.59 -12.55 4.26
C GLY A 98 -9.36 -11.40 5.26
N ALA A 99 -8.10 -11.14 5.63
CA ALA A 99 -7.74 -10.05 6.52
C ALA A 99 -8.09 -8.68 5.93
N VAL A 100 -7.87 -8.47 4.64
CA VAL A 100 -8.22 -7.21 3.94
C VAL A 100 -9.73 -7.00 3.89
N ILE A 101 -10.52 -8.04 3.64
CA ILE A 101 -11.99 -7.93 3.62
C ILE A 101 -12.52 -7.58 5.02
N ILE A 102 -12.08 -8.29 6.04
CA ILE A 102 -12.53 -8.04 7.42
C ILE A 102 -12.06 -6.67 7.89
N GLY A 103 -10.78 -6.34 7.66
CA GLY A 103 -10.21 -5.03 7.99
C GLY A 103 -10.93 -3.88 7.29
N GLY A 104 -11.23 -4.03 6.00
CA GLY A 104 -11.96 -3.03 5.22
C GLY A 104 -13.40 -2.80 5.72
N LEU A 105 -14.10 -3.86 6.15
CA LEU A 105 -15.41 -3.73 6.78
C LEU A 105 -15.33 -3.00 8.13
N MET A 106 -14.33 -3.31 8.94
CA MET A 106 -14.09 -2.62 10.21
C MET A 106 -13.72 -1.15 9.98
N GLU A 107 -12.82 -0.86 9.05
CA GLU A 107 -12.42 0.50 8.70
C GLU A 107 -13.59 1.31 8.13
N GLY A 108 -14.42 0.69 7.28
CA GLY A 108 -15.64 1.29 6.75
C GLY A 108 -16.64 1.66 7.84
N THR A 109 -16.88 0.78 8.82
CA THR A 109 -17.75 1.07 9.96
C THR A 109 -17.18 2.17 10.84
N LEU A 110 -15.88 2.16 11.12
CA LEU A 110 -15.21 3.24 11.84
C LEU A 110 -15.29 4.56 11.07
N GLY A 111 -15.17 4.54 9.75
CA GLY A 111 -15.34 5.70 8.89
C GLY A 111 -16.73 6.33 9.00
N LEU A 112 -17.79 5.52 9.04
CA LEU A 112 -19.16 6.01 9.27
C LEU A 112 -19.34 6.64 10.66
N LEU A 113 -18.59 6.16 11.64
CA LEU A 113 -18.59 6.67 13.02
C LEU A 113 -17.54 7.78 13.24
N ALA A 114 -16.89 8.26 12.19
CA ALA A 114 -15.82 9.27 12.27
C ALA A 114 -16.21 10.54 13.03
N LYS A 115 -17.49 10.91 13.02
CA LYS A 115 -18.04 12.04 13.79
C LYS A 115 -17.70 11.96 15.29
N TYR A 116 -17.64 10.76 15.84
CA TYR A 116 -17.41 10.56 17.27
C TYR A 116 -15.92 10.53 17.63
N TRP A 117 -15.12 9.75 16.91
CA TRP A 117 -13.73 9.53 17.26
C TRP A 117 -12.74 10.58 16.69
N ARG A 118 -13.09 11.30 15.61
CA ARG A 118 -12.25 12.38 15.08
C ARG A 118 -11.92 13.50 16.08
N LYS A 119 -12.76 13.64 17.14
CA LYS A 119 -12.52 14.61 18.21
C LYS A 119 -11.35 14.23 19.09
N ILE A 120 -11.01 12.94 19.14
CA ILE A 120 -9.90 12.36 19.92
C ILE A 120 -8.60 12.50 19.15
N ILE A 121 -8.65 12.49 17.81
CA ILE A 121 -7.46 12.59 16.96
C ILE A 121 -7.03 14.06 16.86
N THR A 122 -6.10 14.43 17.73
CA THR A 122 -5.42 15.72 17.65
C THR A 122 -4.31 15.66 16.59
N PRO A 123 -3.84 16.83 16.08
CA PRO A 123 -2.70 16.85 15.15
C PRO A 123 -1.45 16.15 15.70
N VAL A 124 -1.22 16.20 17.02
CA VAL A 124 -0.10 15.52 17.67
C VAL A 124 -0.25 14.00 17.56
N VAL A 125 -1.44 13.47 17.83
CA VAL A 125 -1.72 12.03 17.70
C VAL A 125 -1.53 11.59 16.25
N ALA A 126 -2.05 12.36 15.29
CA ALA A 126 -1.88 12.06 13.87
C ALA A 126 -0.40 12.04 13.46
N ALA A 127 0.39 13.03 13.88
CA ALA A 127 1.82 13.10 13.61
C ALA A 127 2.58 11.92 14.24
N SER A 128 2.26 11.54 15.47
CA SER A 128 2.87 10.40 16.16
C SER A 128 2.59 9.09 15.43
N VAL A 129 1.34 8.88 14.98
CA VAL A 129 0.97 7.68 14.22
C VAL A 129 1.69 7.62 12.88
N VAL A 130 1.75 8.72 12.12
CA VAL A 130 2.46 8.78 10.83
C VAL A 130 3.95 8.49 11.02
N THR A 131 4.56 9.04 12.06
CA THR A 131 5.97 8.78 12.41
C THR A 131 6.19 7.30 12.74
N ALA A 132 5.32 6.69 13.54
CA ALA A 132 5.40 5.27 13.89
C ALA A 132 5.26 4.37 12.65
N ILE A 133 4.35 4.71 11.72
CA ILE A 133 4.22 4.02 10.42
C ILE A 133 5.53 4.14 9.62
N GLY A 134 6.12 5.33 9.55
CA GLY A 134 7.41 5.54 8.88
C GLY A 134 8.52 4.64 9.44
N PHE A 135 8.63 4.56 10.76
CA PHE A 135 9.60 3.66 11.41
C PHE A 135 9.30 2.18 11.16
N SER A 136 8.04 1.76 11.15
CA SER A 136 7.68 0.35 10.85
C SER A 136 8.06 -0.05 9.43
N LEU A 137 8.03 0.88 8.48
CA LEU A 137 8.42 0.65 7.08
C LEU A 137 9.93 0.71 6.85
N PHE A 138 10.70 1.18 7.84
CA PHE A 138 12.16 1.28 7.70
C PHE A 138 12.81 -0.09 7.42
N THR A 139 12.36 -1.14 8.09
CA THR A 139 12.85 -2.51 7.86
C THR A 139 12.56 -3.01 6.44
N VAL A 140 11.40 -2.64 5.88
CA VAL A 140 11.00 -2.97 4.51
C VAL A 140 11.89 -2.21 3.52
N GLY A 141 12.13 -0.93 3.77
CA GLY A 141 13.04 -0.09 2.99
C GLY A 141 14.47 -0.63 3.01
N ALA A 142 15.00 -0.97 4.19
CA ALA A 142 16.34 -1.52 4.34
C ALA A 142 16.53 -2.83 3.56
N ARG A 143 15.55 -3.74 3.60
CA ARG A 143 15.57 -4.97 2.81
C ARG A 143 15.54 -4.69 1.30
N SER A 144 14.75 -3.71 0.85
CA SER A 144 14.69 -3.32 -0.55
C SER A 144 16.02 -2.76 -1.06
N PHE A 145 16.76 -2.04 -0.22
CA PHE A 145 18.13 -1.60 -0.51
C PHE A 145 19.11 -2.76 -0.59
N GLY A 146 18.91 -3.81 0.23
CA GLY A 146 19.75 -5.02 0.23
C GLY A 146 19.42 -6.02 -0.89
N GLY A 147 18.55 -5.67 -1.86
CA GLY A 147 18.18 -6.57 -2.96
C GLY A 147 16.89 -7.37 -2.74
N GLY A 148 16.12 -7.03 -1.71
CA GLY A 148 14.80 -7.62 -1.45
C GLY A 148 14.86 -8.87 -0.56
N TYR A 149 14.00 -9.84 -0.87
CA TYR A 149 13.88 -11.08 -0.11
C TYR A 149 14.77 -12.23 -0.64
N ASN A 150 15.65 -11.95 -1.60
CA ASN A 150 16.61 -12.93 -2.09
C ASN A 150 17.81 -12.98 -1.14
N ASP A 151 18.00 -14.12 -0.49
CA ASP A 151 19.08 -14.35 0.50
C ASP A 151 20.49 -14.15 -0.10
N ASP A 152 20.63 -14.29 -1.43
CA ASP A 152 21.90 -14.19 -2.13
C ASP A 152 22.47 -12.77 -2.26
N PHE A 153 21.62 -11.73 -2.17
CA PHE A 153 22.06 -10.36 -2.39
C PHE A 153 22.77 -9.74 -1.17
N GLY A 154 22.38 -10.15 0.03
CA GLY A 154 23.08 -9.76 1.27
C GLY A 154 24.49 -10.30 1.34
N LEU A 155 24.73 -11.49 0.78
CA LEU A 155 26.04 -12.11 0.67
C LEU A 155 26.92 -11.44 -0.39
N SER A 156 26.34 -10.91 -1.48
CA SER A 156 27.12 -10.25 -2.53
C SER A 156 27.73 -8.92 -2.08
N LEU A 157 27.07 -8.19 -1.18
CA LEU A 157 27.62 -6.95 -0.60
C LEU A 157 28.76 -7.24 0.40
N ILE A 158 28.70 -8.39 1.09
CA ILE A 158 29.77 -8.84 1.99
C ILE A 158 30.96 -9.31 1.16
N HIS A 159 30.74 -10.02 0.05
CA HIS A 159 31.81 -10.47 -0.84
C HIS A 159 32.51 -9.35 -1.62
N ILE A 160 31.86 -8.21 -1.87
CA ILE A 160 32.50 -7.04 -2.50
C ILE A 160 33.51 -6.39 -1.53
N SER A 161 33.36 -6.58 -0.22
CA SER A 161 34.22 -6.00 0.80
C SER A 161 35.35 -6.92 1.27
N GLU A 162 35.42 -8.19 0.82
CA GLU A 162 36.54 -9.07 1.07
C GLU A 162 37.60 -8.88 -0.03
N PRO A 163 38.81 -8.32 0.30
CA PRO A 163 39.92 -8.31 -0.63
C PRO A 163 40.38 -9.74 -0.79
N THR A 164 40.34 -10.26 -2.02
CA THR A 164 41.02 -11.49 -2.44
C THR A 164 42.50 -11.38 -2.29
#